data_ff82d5630832cf8eaeda16c96ef85497
#
_entry.id   ff82d5630832cf8eaeda16c96ef85497
#
_cell.length_a   1.000
_cell.length_b   1.000
_cell.length_c   1.000
_cell.angle_alpha   90.00
_cell.angle_beta   90.00
_cell.angle_gamma   90.00
#
_symmetry.space_group_name_H-M   'P 1'
#
loop_
_entity.id
_entity.type
_entity.pdbx_description
1 polymer ?
#
loop_
_entity_poly.entity_id
_entity_poly.type
_entity_poly.pdbx_seq_one_letter_code
_entity_poly.pdbx_strand_id
1 'polypeptide(L)'
;YTWENILNYSKTFGKHGLTAMIGSSTTAYGYEKVLASGANQASALTSFHDLGANADSKENASQLIETQMVSFFGRLNYKFNERYLFQASLRADGSSVLAKGHKWGYFPSASAAWRISEEGFMADQDIFSNLKLRLSWGVAGNSAIDAYATLGALKKSVYTFGSSVYGYYPSEIANKDLTDRKSTRLN
;
A
#
# COMPACT_ATOMS: atom_id res chain seq x y z
N TYR A 1 8.81 2.50 -9.50
CA TYR A 1 7.93 2.54 -10.69
C TYR A 1 6.60 1.86 -10.39
N THR A 2 5.55 2.28 -11.13
CA THR A 2 4.24 1.62 -11.10
C THR A 2 3.82 1.33 -12.54
N TRP A 3 3.31 0.12 -12.77
CA TRP A 3 2.75 -0.30 -14.04
C TRP A 3 1.35 -0.85 -13.82
N GLU A 4 0.37 -0.35 -14.59
CA GLU A 4 -1.03 -0.71 -14.46
C GLU A 4 -1.61 -1.09 -15.82
N ASN A 5 -2.45 -2.14 -15.80
CA ASN A 5 -3.26 -2.54 -16.95
C ASN A 5 -4.71 -2.60 -16.51
N ILE A 6 -5.58 -1.92 -17.25
CA ILE A 6 -7.01 -1.85 -16.93
C ILE A 6 -7.81 -2.12 -18.21
N LEU A 7 -8.74 -3.07 -18.11
CA LEU A 7 -9.72 -3.35 -19.15
C LEU A 7 -11.11 -2.97 -18.63
N ASN A 8 -11.81 -2.14 -19.40
CA ASN A 8 -13.17 -1.73 -19.12
C ASN A 8 -14.14 -2.23 -20.19
N TYR A 9 -15.28 -2.73 -19.75
CA TYR A 9 -16.40 -3.10 -20.59
C TYR A 9 -17.65 -2.40 -20.12
N SER A 10 -18.41 -1.77 -21.02
CA SER A 10 -19.68 -1.13 -20.71
C SER A 10 -20.71 -1.45 -21.76
N LYS A 11 -21.90 -1.83 -21.31
CA LYS A 11 -23.04 -2.14 -22.18
C LYS A 11 -24.36 -1.75 -21.51
N THR A 12 -25.21 -1.14 -22.30
CA THR A 12 -26.60 -0.86 -21.89
C THR A 12 -27.55 -1.65 -22.79
N PHE A 13 -28.50 -2.34 -22.20
CA PHE A 13 -29.53 -3.11 -22.91
C PHE A 13 -30.91 -2.88 -22.24
N GLY A 14 -31.75 -2.11 -22.94
CA GLY A 14 -33.04 -1.64 -22.40
C GLY A 14 -32.83 -0.83 -21.11
N LYS A 15 -33.44 -1.29 -20.00
CA LYS A 15 -33.34 -0.64 -18.69
C LYS A 15 -32.12 -1.09 -17.86
N HIS A 16 -31.27 -1.95 -18.42
CA HIS A 16 -30.13 -2.53 -17.73
C HIS A 16 -28.83 -1.89 -18.21
N GLY A 17 -28.01 -1.40 -17.31
CA GLY A 17 -26.65 -0.93 -17.59
C GLY A 17 -25.63 -1.78 -16.81
N LEU A 18 -24.64 -2.28 -17.51
CA LEU A 18 -23.56 -3.09 -16.95
C LEU A 18 -22.23 -2.42 -17.27
N THR A 19 -21.39 -2.23 -16.25
CA THR A 19 -20.00 -1.83 -16.45
C THR A 19 -19.12 -2.77 -15.63
N ALA A 20 -18.20 -3.44 -16.29
CA ALA A 20 -17.20 -4.31 -15.69
C ALA A 20 -15.81 -3.75 -15.90
N MET A 21 -14.96 -3.84 -14.90
CA MET A 21 -13.55 -3.46 -14.94
C MET A 21 -12.74 -4.58 -14.32
N ILE A 22 -11.66 -4.97 -15.00
CA ILE A 22 -10.61 -5.82 -14.44
C ILE A 22 -9.27 -5.15 -14.65
N GLY A 23 -8.35 -5.36 -13.74
CA GLY A 23 -7.03 -4.78 -13.87
C GLY A 23 -5.99 -5.48 -13.01
N SER A 24 -4.75 -5.17 -13.34
CA SER A 24 -3.56 -5.55 -12.57
C SER A 24 -2.65 -4.35 -12.40
N SER A 25 -1.97 -4.28 -11.26
CA SER A 25 -1.00 -3.24 -10.95
C SER A 25 0.24 -3.88 -10.32
N THR A 26 1.41 -3.43 -10.73
CA THR A 26 2.68 -3.78 -10.10
C THR A 26 3.39 -2.51 -9.68
N THR A 27 3.72 -2.40 -8.41
CA THR A 27 4.49 -1.28 -7.86
C THR A 27 5.79 -1.80 -7.27
N ALA A 28 6.90 -1.20 -7.67
CA ALA A 28 8.19 -1.42 -7.03
C ALA A 28 8.74 -0.08 -6.51
N TYR A 29 9.14 -0.09 -5.27
CA TYR A 29 9.75 1.03 -4.59
C TYR A 29 11.15 0.65 -4.17
N GLY A 30 12.12 1.50 -4.52
CA GLY A 30 13.50 1.40 -4.09
C GLY A 30 13.92 2.69 -3.39
N TYR A 31 14.54 2.57 -2.25
CA TYR A 31 15.13 3.67 -1.50
C TYR A 31 16.55 3.32 -1.16
N GLU A 32 17.48 4.15 -1.63
CA GLU A 32 18.89 4.05 -1.31
C GLU A 32 19.34 5.30 -0.57
N LYS A 33 20.08 5.10 0.51
CA LYS A 33 20.67 6.18 1.31
C LYS A 33 22.14 5.89 1.55
N VAL A 34 22.96 6.89 1.30
CA VAL A 34 24.36 6.91 1.71
C VAL A 34 24.56 8.09 2.65
N LEU A 35 25.15 7.84 3.79
CA LEU A 35 25.53 8.84 4.76
C LEU A 35 27.05 8.84 4.91
N ALA A 36 27.64 10.01 4.80
CA ALA A 36 29.02 10.24 5.17
C ALA A 36 29.09 11.48 6.07
N SER A 37 29.82 11.39 7.17
CA SER A 37 30.00 12.51 8.10
C SER A 37 31.45 12.58 8.57
N GLY A 38 31.88 13.77 8.95
CA GLY A 38 33.19 14.02 9.53
C GLY A 38 33.13 15.25 10.44
N ALA A 39 33.99 15.29 11.44
CA ALA A 39 34.15 16.42 12.37
C ALA A 39 35.58 17.00 12.29
N ASN A 40 35.76 18.18 12.87
CA ASN A 40 37.03 18.88 12.92
C ASN A 40 37.63 19.12 11.52
N GLN A 41 36.89 19.84 10.69
CA GLN A 41 37.29 20.19 9.34
C GLN A 41 38.55 21.08 9.37
N ALA A 42 39.56 20.66 8.65
CA ALA A 42 40.86 21.37 8.62
C ALA A 42 40.77 22.73 7.89
N SER A 43 39.80 22.89 6.97
CA SER A 43 39.62 24.13 6.21
C SER A 43 38.13 24.34 5.90
N ALA A 44 37.63 25.54 6.18
CA ALA A 44 36.29 25.93 5.83
C ALA A 44 36.06 26.07 4.29
N LEU A 45 37.14 26.12 3.51
CA LEU A 45 37.05 26.30 2.06
C LEU A 45 36.55 25.05 1.32
N THR A 46 36.80 23.88 1.86
CA THR A 46 36.38 22.61 1.21
C THR A 46 34.96 22.20 1.55
N SER A 47 34.41 22.71 2.66
CA SER A 47 33.02 22.38 3.10
C SER A 47 32.79 20.87 3.11
N PHE A 48 31.62 20.42 2.65
CA PHE A 48 31.29 18.99 2.55
C PHE A 48 31.88 18.26 1.32
N HIS A 49 32.65 18.96 0.47
CA HIS A 49 33.22 18.39 -0.76
C HIS A 49 34.45 17.50 -0.49
N ASP A 50 35.06 17.61 0.69
CA ASP A 50 36.19 16.77 1.11
C ASP A 50 36.05 16.31 2.56
N LEU A 51 35.10 15.41 2.80
CA LEU A 51 34.89 14.80 4.12
C LEU A 51 36.07 13.89 4.54
N GLY A 52 36.88 13.44 3.58
CA GLY A 52 38.05 12.62 3.83
C GLY A 52 39.19 13.37 4.53
N ALA A 53 39.22 14.70 4.35
CA ALA A 53 40.24 15.56 4.98
C ALA A 53 39.95 15.92 6.45
N ASN A 54 38.79 15.55 6.98
CA ASN A 54 38.43 15.80 8.38
C ASN A 54 39.32 14.98 9.31
N ALA A 55 39.79 15.59 10.42
CA ALA A 55 40.72 14.97 11.34
C ALA A 55 40.06 13.83 12.15
N ASP A 56 38.81 14.05 12.58
CA ASP A 56 38.11 13.17 13.52
C ASP A 56 36.72 12.73 13.02
N SER A 57 36.15 11.74 13.71
CA SER A 57 34.73 11.31 13.61
C SER A 57 34.27 11.06 12.17
N LYS A 58 34.97 10.17 11.47
CA LYS A 58 34.57 9.73 10.14
C LYS A 58 33.56 8.57 10.27
N GLU A 59 32.33 8.85 9.95
CA GLU A 59 31.27 7.84 9.92
C GLU A 59 30.73 7.68 8.51
N ASN A 60 30.45 6.47 8.13
CA ASN A 60 29.72 6.15 6.91
C ASN A 60 28.67 5.10 7.18
N ALA A 61 27.55 5.22 6.49
CA ALA A 61 26.46 4.26 6.53
C ALA A 61 25.79 4.20 5.17
N SER A 62 25.30 3.03 4.81
CA SER A 62 24.45 2.87 3.63
C SER A 62 23.25 2.01 3.95
N GLN A 63 22.15 2.28 3.30
CA GLN A 63 20.90 1.54 3.44
C GLN A 63 20.24 1.40 2.07
N LEU A 64 19.81 0.19 1.76
CA LEU A 64 18.98 -0.10 0.60
C LEU A 64 17.67 -0.73 1.09
N ILE A 65 16.55 -0.17 0.68
CA ILE A 65 15.21 -0.69 0.96
C ILE A 65 14.51 -0.91 -0.37
N GLU A 66 14.06 -2.13 -0.61
CA GLU A 66 13.28 -2.48 -1.78
C GLU A 66 11.99 -3.15 -1.36
N THR A 67 10.87 -2.67 -1.91
CA THR A 67 9.57 -3.27 -1.70
C THR A 67 8.83 -3.42 -3.02
N GLN A 68 8.04 -4.49 -3.13
CA GLN A 68 7.23 -4.78 -4.29
C GLN A 68 5.81 -5.14 -3.87
N MET A 69 4.84 -4.69 -4.65
CA MET A 69 3.44 -5.04 -4.50
C MET A 69 2.84 -5.36 -5.88
N VAL A 70 2.12 -6.47 -5.94
CA VAL A 70 1.34 -6.87 -7.11
C VAL A 70 -0.12 -6.95 -6.70
N SER A 71 -0.98 -6.36 -7.51
CA SER A 71 -2.41 -6.29 -7.24
C SER A 71 -3.21 -6.77 -8.44
N PHE A 72 -4.27 -7.53 -8.17
CA PHE A 72 -5.31 -7.85 -9.15
C PHE A 72 -6.64 -7.33 -8.61
N PHE A 73 -7.40 -6.68 -9.46
CA PHE A 73 -8.67 -6.10 -9.03
C PHE A 73 -9.75 -6.22 -10.11
N GLY A 74 -10.97 -6.33 -9.64
CA GLY A 74 -12.15 -6.33 -10.48
C GLY A 74 -13.29 -5.55 -9.84
N ARG A 75 -14.11 -4.92 -10.66
CA ARG A 75 -15.30 -4.19 -10.25
C ARG A 75 -16.43 -4.43 -11.24
N LEU A 76 -17.61 -4.68 -10.71
CA LEU A 76 -18.83 -4.80 -11.46
C LEU A 76 -19.82 -3.74 -10.96
N ASN A 77 -20.29 -2.91 -11.86
CA ASN A 77 -21.40 -1.98 -11.61
C ASN A 77 -22.60 -2.40 -12.44
N TYR A 78 -23.73 -2.51 -11.79
CA TYR A 78 -25.00 -2.81 -12.43
C TYR A 78 -26.01 -1.75 -12.06
N LYS A 79 -26.72 -1.24 -13.05
CA LYS A 79 -27.82 -0.30 -12.87
C LYS A 79 -29.08 -0.83 -13.52
N PHE A 80 -30.19 -0.69 -12.83
CA PHE A 80 -31.49 -1.04 -13.34
C PHE A 80 -32.41 0.18 -13.34
N ASN A 81 -32.97 0.50 -14.50
CA ASN A 81 -33.88 1.61 -14.74
C ASN A 81 -33.39 2.96 -14.18
N GLU A 82 -32.06 3.16 -14.12
CA GLU A 82 -31.38 4.32 -13.52
C GLU A 82 -31.76 4.58 -12.03
N ARG A 83 -32.54 3.71 -11.39
CA ARG A 83 -33.04 3.84 -10.02
C ARG A 83 -32.28 2.98 -9.03
N TYR A 84 -32.00 1.75 -9.39
CA TYR A 84 -31.33 0.77 -8.54
C TYR A 84 -29.90 0.57 -9.05
N LEU A 85 -28.93 0.83 -8.18
CA LEU A 85 -27.52 0.74 -8.50
C LEU A 85 -26.86 -0.26 -7.56
N PHE A 86 -26.12 -1.20 -8.13
CA PHE A 86 -25.37 -2.20 -7.38
C PHE A 86 -23.90 -2.16 -7.83
N GLN A 87 -22.99 -2.27 -6.89
CA GLN A 87 -21.57 -2.39 -7.16
C GLN A 87 -20.99 -3.51 -6.31
N ALA A 88 -20.15 -4.34 -6.92
CA ALA A 88 -19.30 -5.30 -6.23
C ALA A 88 -17.89 -5.12 -6.71
N SER A 89 -16.90 -5.26 -5.83
CA SER A 89 -15.49 -5.29 -6.20
C SER A 89 -14.70 -6.25 -5.33
N LEU A 90 -13.65 -6.79 -5.91
CA LEU A 90 -12.65 -7.60 -5.24
C LEU A 90 -11.27 -7.10 -5.64
N ARG A 91 -10.39 -6.94 -4.64
CA ARG A 91 -8.97 -6.65 -4.85
C ARG A 91 -8.14 -7.69 -4.09
N ALA A 92 -7.14 -8.22 -4.76
CA ALA A 92 -6.15 -9.11 -4.20
C ALA A 92 -4.79 -8.43 -4.31
N ASP A 93 -4.14 -8.17 -3.18
CA ASP A 93 -2.85 -7.50 -3.10
C ASP A 93 -1.80 -8.45 -2.50
N GLY A 94 -0.72 -8.68 -3.25
CA GLY A 94 0.44 -9.43 -2.80
C GLY A 94 1.62 -8.50 -2.51
N SER A 95 2.12 -8.50 -1.27
CA SER A 95 3.19 -7.61 -0.84
C SER A 95 4.45 -8.37 -0.43
N SER A 96 5.62 -7.85 -0.82
CA SER A 96 6.91 -8.41 -0.44
C SER A 96 7.23 -8.25 1.04
N VAL A 97 6.65 -7.24 1.71
CA VAL A 97 6.91 -6.94 3.13
C VAL A 97 6.24 -7.92 4.09
N LEU A 98 5.27 -8.71 3.62
CA LEU A 98 4.53 -9.68 4.42
C LEU A 98 5.27 -11.03 4.50
N ALA A 99 4.97 -11.81 5.53
CA ALA A 99 5.59 -13.09 5.78
C ALA A 99 5.30 -14.11 4.67
N LYS A 100 6.21 -15.08 4.51
CA LYS A 100 6.02 -16.21 3.58
C LYS A 100 4.76 -16.98 3.98
N GLY A 101 3.87 -17.21 3.00
CA GLY A 101 2.57 -17.84 3.24
C GLY A 101 1.43 -16.86 3.55
N HIS A 102 1.73 -15.61 3.91
CA HIS A 102 0.75 -14.57 4.24
C HIS A 102 0.84 -13.33 3.32
N LYS A 103 1.51 -13.47 2.18
CA LYS A 103 1.78 -12.34 1.28
C LYS A 103 0.54 -11.74 0.62
N TRP A 104 -0.58 -12.47 0.56
CA TRP A 104 -1.78 -12.07 -0.15
C TRP A 104 -2.88 -11.61 0.80
N GLY A 105 -3.39 -10.40 0.55
CA GLY A 105 -4.60 -9.85 1.15
C GLY A 105 -5.75 -9.82 0.16
N TYR A 106 -6.99 -10.07 0.61
CA TYR A 106 -8.19 -10.00 -0.21
C TYR A 106 -9.16 -8.99 0.40
N PHE A 107 -9.64 -8.07 -0.43
CA PHE A 107 -10.44 -6.91 -0.03
C PHE A 107 -11.72 -6.84 -0.85
N PRO A 108 -12.75 -7.62 -0.47
CA PRO A 108 -14.06 -7.53 -1.09
C PRO A 108 -14.79 -6.27 -0.64
N SER A 109 -15.62 -5.71 -1.54
CA SER A 109 -16.59 -4.69 -1.19
C SER A 109 -17.87 -4.81 -2.00
N ALA A 110 -18.98 -4.36 -1.44
CA ALA A 110 -20.27 -4.31 -2.08
C ALA A 110 -21.01 -3.04 -1.68
N SER A 111 -21.80 -2.48 -2.58
CA SER A 111 -22.72 -1.40 -2.28
C SER A 111 -24.00 -1.49 -3.09
N ALA A 112 -25.09 -1.02 -2.50
CA ALA A 112 -26.38 -0.85 -3.15
C ALA A 112 -26.83 0.60 -2.96
N ALA A 113 -27.47 1.18 -3.97
CA ALA A 113 -28.07 2.49 -3.86
C ALA A 113 -29.41 2.53 -4.58
N TRP A 114 -30.35 3.27 -3.98
CA TRP A 114 -31.68 3.51 -4.50
C TRP A 114 -31.89 5.01 -4.68
N ARG A 115 -32.18 5.41 -5.91
CA ARG A 115 -32.53 6.78 -6.27
C ARG A 115 -34.02 6.96 -6.09
N ILE A 116 -34.41 7.37 -4.91
CA ILE A 116 -35.84 7.53 -4.51
C ILE A 116 -36.48 8.64 -5.31
N SER A 117 -35.74 9.71 -5.66
CA SER A 117 -36.23 10.82 -6.47
C SER A 117 -36.71 10.41 -7.87
N GLU A 118 -36.29 9.26 -8.38
CA GLU A 118 -36.66 8.74 -9.69
C GLU A 118 -37.93 7.83 -9.62
N GLU A 119 -38.49 7.62 -8.46
CA GLU A 119 -39.70 6.81 -8.29
C GLU A 119 -40.96 7.62 -8.62
N GLY A 120 -41.98 6.94 -9.15
CA GLY A 120 -43.20 7.60 -9.59
C GLY A 120 -43.95 8.32 -8.45
N PHE A 121 -43.83 7.86 -7.21
CA PHE A 121 -44.45 8.54 -6.06
C PHE A 121 -43.76 9.84 -5.64
N MET A 122 -42.56 10.11 -6.20
CA MET A 122 -41.79 11.34 -5.95
C MET A 122 -41.90 12.34 -7.13
N ALA A 123 -42.60 12.01 -8.19
CA ALA A 123 -42.64 12.81 -9.42
C ALA A 123 -43.32 14.18 -9.23
N ASP A 124 -44.26 14.29 -8.31
CA ASP A 124 -45.10 15.50 -8.11
C ASP A 124 -44.60 16.37 -6.94
N GLN A 125 -43.39 16.09 -6.40
CA GLN A 125 -42.82 16.87 -5.30
C GLN A 125 -41.60 17.68 -5.75
N ASP A 126 -41.54 18.94 -5.31
CA ASP A 126 -40.44 19.88 -5.62
C ASP A 126 -39.45 20.11 -4.45
N ILE A 127 -39.64 19.40 -3.32
CA ILE A 127 -38.84 19.59 -2.10
C ILE A 127 -37.45 19.01 -2.27
N PHE A 128 -37.35 17.83 -2.91
CA PHE A 128 -36.05 17.14 -3.12
C PHE A 128 -35.74 16.98 -4.61
N SER A 129 -34.73 17.69 -5.08
CA SER A 129 -34.24 17.53 -6.45
C SER A 129 -33.48 16.21 -6.67
N ASN A 130 -32.86 15.66 -5.62
CA ASN A 130 -32.15 14.37 -5.67
C ASN A 130 -32.16 13.71 -4.28
N LEU A 131 -32.93 12.65 -4.12
CA LEU A 131 -32.98 11.83 -2.92
C LEU A 131 -32.45 10.43 -3.23
N LYS A 132 -31.34 10.05 -2.58
CA LYS A 132 -30.68 8.76 -2.81
C LYS A 132 -30.30 8.12 -1.49
N LEU A 133 -30.74 6.89 -1.28
CA LEU A 133 -30.28 6.04 -0.20
C LEU A 133 -29.12 5.18 -0.69
N ARG A 134 -28.05 5.08 0.10
CA ARG A 134 -26.90 4.21 -0.21
C ARG A 134 -26.49 3.41 1.02
N LEU A 135 -26.24 2.12 0.81
CA LEU A 135 -25.65 1.21 1.78
C LEU A 135 -24.37 0.63 1.17
N SER A 136 -23.30 0.60 1.94
CA SER A 136 -22.01 0.04 1.49
C SER A 136 -21.34 -0.75 2.60
N TRP A 137 -20.67 -1.82 2.19
CA TRP A 137 -19.86 -2.67 3.03
C TRP A 137 -18.53 -2.95 2.34
N GLY A 138 -17.44 -3.03 3.10
CA GLY A 138 -16.15 -3.37 2.54
C GLY A 138 -15.12 -3.74 3.58
N VAL A 139 -14.13 -4.50 3.13
CA VAL A 139 -12.93 -4.86 3.89
C VAL A 139 -11.76 -4.02 3.35
N ALA A 140 -11.04 -3.36 4.25
CA ALA A 140 -9.81 -2.64 3.93
C ALA A 140 -8.64 -3.25 4.66
N GLY A 141 -7.47 -3.23 4.02
CA GLY A 141 -6.20 -3.66 4.59
C GLY A 141 -5.30 -2.49 4.98
N ASN A 142 -4.32 -2.77 5.81
CA ASN A 142 -3.23 -1.86 6.13
C ASN A 142 -1.92 -2.63 6.15
N SER A 143 -1.11 -2.48 5.12
CA SER A 143 0.21 -3.09 4.96
C SER A 143 1.36 -2.12 5.32
N ALA A 144 1.10 -1.11 6.18
CA ALA A 144 2.13 -0.20 6.70
C ALA A 144 3.06 -0.94 7.68
N ILE A 145 3.93 -1.76 7.13
CA ILE A 145 4.91 -2.60 7.81
C ILE A 145 6.28 -2.24 7.24
N ASP A 146 7.28 -2.12 8.10
CA ASP A 146 8.65 -1.86 7.68
C ASP A 146 9.18 -3.01 6.81
N ALA A 147 9.93 -2.63 5.77
CA ALA A 147 10.59 -3.62 4.92
C ALA A 147 11.51 -4.50 5.77
N TYR A 148 11.52 -5.81 5.46
CA TYR A 148 12.35 -6.81 6.14
C TYR A 148 11.98 -7.12 7.61
N ALA A 149 10.92 -6.54 8.18
CA ALA A 149 10.46 -6.83 9.55
C ALA A 149 10.17 -8.32 9.81
N THR A 150 9.87 -9.07 8.74
CA THR A 150 9.65 -10.53 8.82
C THR A 150 10.94 -11.34 8.96
N LEU A 151 12.11 -10.76 8.64
CA LEU A 151 13.39 -11.47 8.64
C LEU A 151 14.14 -11.35 9.96
N GLY A 152 13.75 -10.40 10.82
CA GLY A 152 14.52 -10.01 11.99
C GLY A 152 15.77 -9.20 11.62
N ALA A 153 16.35 -8.54 12.57
CA ALA A 153 17.54 -7.73 12.37
C ALA A 153 18.74 -8.25 13.16
N LEU A 154 19.92 -8.20 12.55
CA LEU A 154 21.18 -8.48 13.22
C LEU A 154 21.95 -7.16 13.45
N LYS A 155 22.48 -6.98 14.65
CA LYS A 155 23.41 -5.89 14.96
C LYS A 155 24.82 -6.38 15.07
N LYS A 156 25.75 -5.59 14.54
CA LYS A 156 27.17 -5.82 14.67
C LYS A 156 27.62 -5.54 16.11
N SER A 157 28.41 -6.40 16.67
CA SER A 157 29.12 -6.20 17.94
C SER A 157 30.61 -6.39 17.75
N VAL A 158 31.39 -5.67 18.54
CA VAL A 158 32.85 -5.81 18.56
C VAL A 158 33.25 -6.52 19.84
N TYR A 159 33.95 -7.63 19.70
CA TYR A 159 34.53 -8.38 20.82
C TYR A 159 36.06 -8.22 20.80
N THR A 160 36.63 -8.02 21.96
CA THR A 160 38.07 -7.83 22.11
C THR A 160 38.69 -9.08 22.74
N PHE A 161 39.34 -9.90 21.92
CA PHE A 161 40.13 -11.06 22.35
C PHE A 161 41.59 -10.90 21.93
N GLY A 162 42.28 -9.86 22.45
CA GLY A 162 43.62 -9.48 22.01
C GLY A 162 43.66 -8.69 20.70
N SER A 163 42.69 -8.90 19.82
CA SER A 163 42.39 -8.09 18.64
C SER A 163 40.89 -7.90 18.53
N SER A 164 40.45 -6.82 17.84
CA SER A 164 39.02 -6.58 17.62
C SER A 164 38.46 -7.58 16.64
N VAL A 165 37.49 -8.38 17.08
CA VAL A 165 36.75 -9.36 16.25
C VAL A 165 35.32 -8.90 16.13
N TYR A 166 34.79 -8.92 14.93
CA TYR A 166 33.39 -8.56 14.65
C TYR A 166 32.49 -9.79 14.81
N GLY A 167 31.44 -9.63 15.58
CA GLY A 167 30.35 -10.61 15.70
C GLY A 167 29.00 -9.97 15.38
N TYR A 168 27.97 -10.79 15.27
CA TYR A 168 26.60 -10.36 15.06
C TYR A 168 25.70 -10.99 16.10
N TYR A 169 24.72 -10.23 16.59
CA TYR A 169 23.68 -10.74 17.49
C TYR A 169 22.30 -10.32 17.00
N PRO A 170 21.24 -11.13 17.23
CA PRO A 170 19.89 -10.75 16.90
C PRO A 170 19.47 -9.50 17.70
N SER A 171 19.04 -8.45 17.01
CA SER A 171 18.51 -7.25 17.65
C SER A 171 16.99 -7.21 17.61
N GLU A 172 16.38 -7.93 16.68
CA GLU A 172 14.94 -8.07 16.53
C GLU A 172 14.60 -9.51 16.18
N ILE A 173 13.50 -9.99 16.74
CA ILE A 173 13.00 -11.34 16.48
C ILE A 173 12.22 -11.33 15.17
N ALA A 174 12.52 -12.28 14.28
CA ALA A 174 11.77 -12.46 13.03
C ALA A 174 10.30 -12.78 13.33
N ASN A 175 9.38 -12.00 12.77
CA ASN A 175 7.95 -12.29 12.87
C ASN A 175 7.49 -13.05 11.62
N LYS A 176 7.38 -14.37 11.74
CA LYS A 176 7.00 -15.28 10.64
C LYS A 176 5.51 -15.28 10.34
N ASP A 177 4.69 -14.72 11.23
CA ASP A 177 3.23 -14.69 11.11
C ASP A 177 2.69 -13.29 10.77
N LEU A 178 3.59 -12.39 10.37
CA LEU A 178 3.23 -11.02 10.03
C LEU A 178 2.32 -10.98 8.80
N THR A 179 1.08 -10.58 9.00
CA THR A 179 0.02 -10.51 8.00
C THR A 179 -0.58 -9.11 7.94
N ASP A 180 -1.31 -8.83 6.87
CA ASP A 180 -2.04 -7.58 6.72
C ASP A 180 -3.16 -7.44 7.77
N ARG A 181 -3.26 -6.27 8.39
CA ARG A 181 -4.33 -5.95 9.33
C ARG A 181 -5.60 -5.53 8.58
N LYS A 182 -6.60 -6.41 8.60
CA LYS A 182 -7.90 -6.16 7.97
C LYS A 182 -8.84 -5.40 8.91
N SER A 183 -9.56 -4.43 8.36
CA SER A 183 -10.68 -3.76 9.02
C SER A 183 -11.94 -3.82 8.15
N THR A 184 -13.10 -4.10 8.75
CA THR A 184 -14.39 -4.12 8.07
C THR A 184 -15.17 -2.86 8.42
N ARG A 185 -15.75 -2.21 7.42
CA ARG A 185 -16.61 -1.02 7.58
C ARG A 185 -17.96 -1.24 6.90
N LEU A 186 -19.01 -0.82 7.59
CA LEU A 186 -20.38 -0.73 7.08
C LEU A 186 -20.79 0.74 7.12
N ASN A 187 -21.24 1.28 5.99
CA ASN A 187 -21.75 2.66 5.84
C ASN A 187 -23.06 2.66 5.05
#